data_5851ac0ec08d5eae0633a9bf5860cb11
#
_entry.id   5851ac0ec08d5eae0633a9bf5860cb11
#
_cell.length_a   1.000
_cell.length_b   1.000
_cell.length_c   1.000
_cell.angle_alpha   90.00
_cell.angle_beta   90.00
_cell.angle_gamma   90.00
#
_symmetry.space_group_name_H-M   'P 1'
#
loop_
_entity.id
_entity.type
_entity.pdbx_description
1 polymer ?
#
loop_
_entity_poly.entity_id
_entity_poly.type
_entity_poly.pdbx_seq_one_letter_code
_entity_poly.pdbx_strand_id
1 'polypeptide(L)'
;MVTIVYQGSKNRLAKYIIPILNKLIKENNCEVFIDACCGGANVIANTKYQIVCNKKYGFDNNKYLIALFDKIKFNDLDYIHIDENEYKKVKQDFLSGNNTYEDWYYGYVGFLFSYGGLFWGVYARGTDAKGNPRNMGRERYNNLLNQKEALKTATLTIENIFNINLDDLDKLKKNNNMLIYIDPPYKNTKQYNKEKFDTEKFWNLVREMSKKCIVVVSEYEAPKDFIPIWEKEIVQNINKRLDTNTQLEKLFVIKDYWWKYD
;
A
#
# COMPACT_ATOMS: atom_id res chain seq x y z
N MET A 1 -17.12 1.66 2.45
CA MET A 1 -16.39 2.72 1.73
C MET A 1 -15.22 2.07 1.01
N VAL A 2 -14.89 2.52 -0.17
CA VAL A 2 -13.82 1.96 -0.99
C VAL A 2 -12.71 3.01 -1.03
N THR A 3 -11.49 2.61 -0.76
CA THR A 3 -10.28 3.42 -0.89
C THR A 3 -9.82 3.50 -2.34
N ILE A 4 -8.73 4.19 -2.64
CA ILE A 4 -8.15 4.21 -3.99
C ILE A 4 -7.97 2.78 -4.52
N VAL A 5 -8.30 2.57 -5.79
CA VAL A 5 -8.03 1.29 -6.47
C VAL A 5 -6.53 1.22 -6.76
N TYR A 6 -5.87 0.23 -6.16
CA TYR A 6 -4.42 0.02 -6.27
C TYR A 6 -4.14 -1.46 -6.43
N GLN A 7 -3.20 -1.83 -7.31
CA GLN A 7 -2.81 -3.23 -7.50
C GLN A 7 -2.15 -3.76 -6.22
N GLY A 8 -2.52 -4.95 -5.77
CA GLY A 8 -2.02 -5.51 -4.49
C GLY A 8 -2.73 -4.96 -3.25
N SER A 9 -3.77 -4.11 -3.43
CA SER A 9 -4.49 -3.48 -2.31
C SER A 9 -4.98 -4.49 -1.27
N LYS A 10 -4.64 -4.26 -0.01
CA LYS A 10 -5.12 -5.02 1.15
C LYS A 10 -6.50 -4.59 1.64
N ASN A 11 -7.23 -3.73 0.89
CA ASN A 11 -8.53 -3.21 1.34
C ASN A 11 -9.55 -4.30 1.71
N ARG A 12 -9.59 -5.43 0.96
CA ARG A 12 -10.48 -6.57 1.26
C ARG A 12 -10.05 -7.34 2.50
N LEU A 13 -8.76 -7.33 2.82
CA LEU A 13 -8.15 -8.03 3.94
C LEU A 13 -8.00 -7.14 5.18
N ALA A 14 -8.13 -5.83 5.05
CA ALA A 14 -7.97 -4.86 6.13
C ALA A 14 -8.83 -5.19 7.36
N LYS A 15 -10.02 -5.72 7.17
CA LYS A 15 -10.91 -6.16 8.26
C LYS A 15 -10.35 -7.30 9.12
N TYR A 16 -9.37 -8.04 8.62
CA TYR A 16 -8.67 -9.10 9.34
C TYR A 16 -7.30 -8.63 9.82
N ILE A 17 -6.55 -7.96 8.94
CA ILE A 17 -5.18 -7.51 9.20
C ILE A 17 -5.15 -6.45 10.30
N ILE A 18 -5.94 -5.39 10.17
CA ILE A 18 -5.90 -4.25 11.12
C ILE A 18 -6.25 -4.65 12.56
N PRO A 19 -7.25 -5.49 12.85
CA PRO A 19 -7.48 -5.97 14.22
C PRO A 19 -6.28 -6.70 14.82
N ILE A 20 -5.53 -7.50 14.02
CA ILE A 20 -4.33 -8.20 14.49
C ILE A 20 -3.22 -7.20 14.81
N LEU A 21 -2.95 -6.26 13.91
CA LEU A 21 -1.97 -5.19 14.15
C LEU A 21 -2.34 -4.37 15.39
N ASN A 22 -3.62 -4.00 15.55
CA ASN A 22 -4.10 -3.26 16.72
C ASN A 22 -3.98 -4.05 18.03
N LYS A 23 -4.16 -5.37 17.98
CA LYS A 23 -3.90 -6.24 19.12
C LYS A 23 -2.42 -6.14 19.52
N LEU A 24 -1.50 -6.36 18.58
CA LEU A 24 -0.06 -6.26 18.83
C LEU A 24 0.36 -4.86 19.32
N ILE A 25 -0.19 -3.79 18.75
CA ILE A 25 0.06 -2.41 19.18
C ILE A 25 -0.31 -2.22 20.66
N LYS A 26 -1.50 -2.67 21.05
CA LYS A 26 -2.00 -2.51 22.43
C LYS A 26 -1.21 -3.34 23.43
N GLU A 27 -1.01 -4.62 23.14
CA GLU A 27 -0.34 -5.59 24.02
C GLU A 27 1.13 -5.22 24.24
N ASN A 28 1.77 -4.52 23.30
CA ASN A 28 3.17 -4.09 23.40
C ASN A 28 3.33 -2.58 23.65
N ASN A 29 2.27 -1.85 23.93
CA ASN A 29 2.30 -0.41 24.18
C ASN A 29 3.05 0.36 23.06
N CYS A 30 2.76 0.03 21.79
CA CYS A 30 3.39 0.70 20.65
C CYS A 30 2.79 2.10 20.45
N GLU A 31 3.62 3.12 20.44
CA GLU A 31 3.23 4.50 20.16
C GLU A 31 3.45 4.88 18.69
N VAL A 32 4.24 4.12 17.96
CA VAL A 32 4.59 4.35 16.57
C VAL A 32 4.16 3.16 15.72
N PHE A 33 3.46 3.44 14.64
CA PHE A 33 3.10 2.48 13.60
C PHE A 33 3.71 2.92 12.27
N ILE A 34 4.37 2.00 11.57
CA ILE A 34 4.91 2.23 10.22
C ILE A 34 4.29 1.24 9.25
N ASP A 35 3.76 1.73 8.13
CA ASP A 35 3.39 0.97 6.93
C ASP A 35 4.51 1.16 5.89
N ALA A 36 5.46 0.23 5.83
CA ALA A 36 6.72 0.43 5.12
C ALA A 36 6.65 0.20 3.60
N CYS A 37 5.52 -0.27 3.08
CA CYS A 37 5.18 -0.36 1.66
C CYS A 37 3.70 0.00 1.51
N CYS A 38 3.33 1.25 1.82
CA CYS A 38 1.93 1.60 2.06
C CYS A 38 1.04 1.57 0.81
N GLY A 39 1.60 1.63 -0.40
CA GLY A 39 0.86 1.59 -1.66
C GLY A 39 -0.36 2.50 -1.62
N GLY A 40 -1.54 1.94 -1.89
CA GLY A 40 -2.82 2.68 -1.82
C GLY A 40 -3.24 3.13 -0.41
N ALA A 41 -2.36 3.06 0.59
CA ALA A 41 -2.57 3.42 2.00
C ALA A 41 -3.78 2.70 2.64
N ASN A 42 -4.06 1.47 2.19
CA ASN A 42 -5.27 0.74 2.56
C ASN A 42 -5.21 0.13 3.97
N VAL A 43 -4.05 0.06 4.60
CA VAL A 43 -3.86 -0.34 5.99
C VAL A 43 -3.74 0.90 6.87
N ILE A 44 -2.76 1.76 6.61
CA ILE A 44 -2.46 2.93 7.45
C ILE A 44 -3.57 3.99 7.46
N ALA A 45 -4.25 4.18 6.33
CA ALA A 45 -5.33 5.16 6.16
C ALA A 45 -6.65 4.49 5.74
N ASN A 46 -6.99 3.36 6.37
CA ASN A 46 -8.26 2.69 6.14
C ASN A 46 -9.41 3.49 6.73
N THR A 47 -10.47 3.66 5.93
CA THR A 47 -11.62 4.50 6.32
C THR A 47 -12.58 3.82 7.29
N LYS A 48 -12.53 2.50 7.41
CA LYS A 48 -13.45 1.70 8.24
C LYS A 48 -12.76 1.10 9.46
N TYR A 49 -11.56 0.59 9.27
CA TYR A 49 -10.75 -0.03 10.31
C TYR A 49 -9.54 0.85 10.56
N GLN A 50 -9.41 1.44 11.72
CA GLN A 50 -8.33 2.39 12.01
C GLN A 50 -7.22 1.73 12.81
N ILE A 51 -5.98 2.05 12.48
CA ILE A 51 -4.82 1.74 13.31
C ILE A 51 -4.88 2.61 14.57
N VAL A 52 -4.82 1.96 15.75
CA VAL A 52 -4.94 2.58 17.07
C VAL A 52 -3.58 3.10 17.57
N CYS A 53 -2.88 3.85 16.75
CA CYS A 53 -1.58 4.43 17.09
C CYS A 53 -1.58 5.92 16.81
N ASN A 54 -0.99 6.71 17.73
CA ASN A 54 -0.99 8.16 17.61
C ASN A 54 -0.05 8.68 16.52
N LYS A 55 1.11 8.02 16.36
CA LYS A 55 2.10 8.36 15.34
C LYS A 55 2.09 7.31 14.25
N LYS A 56 1.70 7.70 13.05
CA LYS A 56 1.61 6.81 11.90
C LYS A 56 2.43 7.35 10.73
N TYR A 57 3.34 6.52 10.23
CA TYR A 57 4.19 6.82 9.09
C TYR A 57 3.97 5.79 7.99
N GLY A 58 3.79 6.26 6.76
CA GLY A 58 3.69 5.41 5.57
C GLY A 58 4.83 5.70 4.61
N PHE A 59 5.49 4.66 4.13
CA PHE A 59 6.57 4.75 3.16
C PHE A 59 6.18 4.05 1.86
N ASP A 60 6.48 4.67 0.74
CA ASP A 60 6.35 4.08 -0.58
C ASP A 60 7.38 4.69 -1.53
N ASN A 61 7.90 3.90 -2.46
CA ASN A 61 8.88 4.39 -3.43
C ASN A 61 8.24 5.08 -4.64
N ASN A 62 6.92 5.05 -4.77
CA ASN A 62 6.20 5.71 -5.84
C ASN A 62 5.91 7.17 -5.51
N LYS A 63 6.80 8.07 -5.93
CA LYS A 63 6.67 9.51 -5.67
C LYS A 63 5.36 10.12 -6.21
N TYR A 64 4.83 9.60 -7.32
CA TYR A 64 3.60 10.09 -7.94
C TYR A 64 2.37 9.77 -7.08
N LEU A 65 2.39 8.60 -6.42
CA LEU A 65 1.33 8.21 -5.49
C LEU A 65 1.36 9.06 -4.23
N ILE A 66 2.54 9.27 -3.64
CA ILE A 66 2.71 10.12 -2.45
C ILE A 66 2.32 11.57 -2.77
N ALA A 67 2.78 12.11 -3.90
CA ALA A 67 2.40 13.45 -4.33
C ALA A 67 0.88 13.62 -4.54
N LEU A 68 0.20 12.58 -5.07
CA LEU A 68 -1.26 12.57 -5.17
C LEU A 68 -1.94 12.58 -3.80
N PHE A 69 -1.44 11.79 -2.84
CA PHE A 69 -1.96 11.79 -1.48
C PHE A 69 -1.75 13.12 -0.78
N ASP A 70 -0.60 13.76 -0.93
CA ASP A 70 -0.34 15.08 -0.37
C ASP A 70 -1.22 16.15 -1.01
N LYS A 71 -1.43 16.08 -2.33
CA LYS A 71 -2.35 17.00 -3.02
C LYS A 71 -3.76 16.91 -2.47
N ILE A 72 -4.31 15.70 -2.25
CA ILE A 72 -5.66 15.52 -1.72
C ILE A 72 -5.74 15.86 -0.21
N LYS A 73 -4.67 15.63 0.56
CA LYS A 73 -4.63 15.93 2.00
C LYS A 73 -4.69 17.42 2.29
N PHE A 74 -3.86 18.19 1.61
CA PHE A 74 -3.55 19.58 1.95
C PHE A 74 -4.24 20.60 1.05
N ASN A 75 -4.72 20.19 -0.10
CA ASN A 75 -5.39 21.05 -1.06
C ASN A 75 -6.77 20.51 -1.42
N ASP A 76 -7.65 21.42 -1.80
CA ASP A 76 -8.90 21.00 -2.41
C ASP A 76 -8.63 20.69 -3.87
N LEU A 77 -8.59 19.41 -4.17
CA LEU A 77 -8.43 18.89 -5.52
C LEU A 77 -9.82 18.60 -6.10
N ASP A 78 -10.24 19.43 -7.05
CA ASP A 78 -11.47 19.16 -7.80
C ASP A 78 -11.29 18.01 -8.77
N TYR A 79 -12.41 17.40 -9.14
CA TYR A 79 -12.39 16.37 -10.16
C TYR A 79 -12.03 16.96 -11.53
N ILE A 80 -10.95 16.47 -12.10
CA ILE A 80 -10.53 16.77 -13.46
C ILE A 80 -10.94 15.60 -14.35
N HIS A 81 -11.77 15.85 -15.36
CA HIS A 81 -12.14 14.85 -16.35
C HIS A 81 -10.96 14.62 -17.30
N ILE A 82 -10.54 13.37 -17.44
CA ILE A 82 -9.48 12.96 -18.37
C ILE A 82 -10.12 11.99 -19.36
N ASP A 83 -10.13 12.36 -20.62
CA ASP A 83 -10.51 11.45 -21.70
C ASP A 83 -9.34 10.55 -22.11
N GLU A 84 -9.61 9.63 -23.04
CA GLU A 84 -8.58 8.69 -23.46
C GLU A 84 -7.42 9.35 -24.23
N ASN A 85 -7.67 10.44 -24.96
CA ASN A 85 -6.64 11.14 -25.70
C ASN A 85 -5.70 11.88 -24.75
N GLU A 86 -6.25 12.59 -23.76
CA GLU A 86 -5.46 13.24 -22.71
C GLU A 86 -4.69 12.21 -21.87
N TYR A 87 -5.33 11.08 -21.51
CA TYR A 87 -4.64 9.97 -20.83
C TYR A 87 -3.42 9.48 -21.61
N LYS A 88 -3.56 9.24 -22.93
CA LYS A 88 -2.46 8.79 -23.80
C LYS A 88 -1.35 9.84 -23.90
N LYS A 89 -1.72 11.12 -24.00
CA LYS A 89 -0.78 12.24 -24.07
C LYS A 89 0.07 12.32 -22.80
N VAL A 90 -0.56 12.34 -21.62
CA VAL A 90 0.14 12.40 -20.33
C VAL A 90 0.99 11.16 -20.10
N LYS A 91 0.49 9.96 -20.46
CA LYS A 91 1.25 8.72 -20.40
C LYS A 91 2.49 8.75 -21.31
N GLN A 92 2.36 9.28 -22.53
CA GLN A 92 3.49 9.39 -23.46
C GLN A 92 4.54 10.38 -22.95
N ASP A 93 4.12 11.51 -22.41
CA ASP A 93 5.00 12.49 -21.77
C ASP A 93 5.80 11.85 -20.62
N PHE A 94 5.12 11.09 -19.75
CA PHE A 94 5.75 10.33 -18.67
C PHE A 94 6.77 9.30 -19.21
N LEU A 95 6.40 8.51 -20.21
CA LEU A 95 7.26 7.45 -20.77
C LEU A 95 8.48 8.01 -21.50
N SER A 96 8.36 9.21 -22.07
CA SER A 96 9.46 9.93 -22.74
C SER A 96 10.39 10.64 -21.74
N GLY A 97 10.05 10.71 -20.47
CA GLY A 97 10.84 11.41 -19.45
C GLY A 97 10.81 12.94 -19.57
N ASN A 98 9.85 13.51 -20.30
CA ASN A 98 9.75 14.95 -20.50
C ASN A 98 9.45 15.73 -19.22
N ASN A 99 8.71 15.10 -18.27
CA ASN A 99 8.32 15.66 -16.98
C ASN A 99 7.61 17.02 -17.08
N THR A 100 6.70 17.17 -18.05
CA THR A 100 5.96 18.42 -18.32
C THR A 100 4.94 18.73 -17.22
N TYR A 101 4.42 17.68 -16.56
CA TYR A 101 3.38 17.82 -15.52
C TYR A 101 3.95 17.65 -14.12
N GLU A 102 3.25 18.19 -13.12
CA GLU A 102 3.59 17.97 -11.71
C GLU A 102 3.40 16.49 -11.30
N ASP A 103 4.19 16.02 -10.33
CA ASP A 103 4.17 14.61 -9.89
C ASP A 103 2.77 14.14 -9.44
N TRP A 104 2.00 15.00 -8.74
CA TRP A 104 0.64 14.65 -8.33
C TRP A 104 -0.30 14.45 -9.54
N TYR A 105 -0.09 15.18 -10.65
CA TYR A 105 -0.93 15.05 -11.85
C TYR A 105 -0.64 13.74 -12.58
N TYR A 106 0.63 13.33 -12.66
CA TYR A 106 0.98 11.98 -13.13
C TYR A 106 0.33 10.91 -12.26
N GLY A 107 0.34 11.08 -10.94
CA GLY A 107 -0.35 10.18 -10.00
C GLY A 107 -1.86 10.16 -10.23
N TYR A 108 -2.48 11.31 -10.40
CA TYR A 108 -3.91 11.48 -10.66
C TYR A 108 -4.34 10.75 -11.94
N VAL A 109 -3.68 11.04 -13.06
CA VAL A 109 -3.99 10.43 -14.35
C VAL A 109 -3.63 8.95 -14.36
N GLY A 110 -2.42 8.60 -13.88
CA GLY A 110 -1.88 7.26 -13.95
C GLY A 110 -2.59 6.24 -13.04
N PHE A 111 -3.13 6.63 -11.89
CA PHE A 111 -3.86 5.71 -11.01
C PHE A 111 -5.38 5.77 -11.22
N LEU A 112 -5.96 6.97 -11.33
CA LEU A 112 -7.42 7.07 -11.35
C LEU A 112 -8.03 6.68 -12.70
N PHE A 113 -7.26 6.82 -13.79
CA PHE A 113 -7.75 6.53 -15.14
C PHE A 113 -7.18 5.26 -15.77
N SER A 114 -6.37 4.48 -15.03
CA SER A 114 -5.83 3.19 -15.48
C SER A 114 -6.67 2.01 -15.02
N TYR A 115 -6.88 1.03 -15.87
CA TYR A 115 -7.61 -0.20 -15.52
C TYR A 115 -6.93 -0.95 -14.37
N GLY A 116 -7.73 -1.44 -13.41
CA GLY A 116 -7.26 -2.29 -12.31
C GLY A 116 -6.37 -1.60 -11.27
N GLY A 117 -6.21 -0.26 -11.31
CA GLY A 117 -5.32 0.47 -10.39
C GLY A 117 -3.83 0.27 -10.70
N LEU A 118 -3.52 -0.19 -11.91
CA LEU A 118 -2.17 -0.27 -12.44
C LEU A 118 -1.68 1.12 -12.83
N PHE A 119 -0.55 1.56 -12.30
CA PHE A 119 0.07 2.81 -12.75
C PHE A 119 0.42 2.72 -14.24
N TRP A 120 -0.13 3.61 -15.06
CA TRP A 120 0.00 3.61 -16.52
C TRP A 120 -0.44 2.30 -17.23
N GLY A 121 -1.46 1.64 -16.72
CA GLY A 121 -2.11 0.50 -17.39
C GLY A 121 -2.83 0.90 -18.68
N VAL A 122 -3.89 0.16 -19.02
CA VAL A 122 -4.81 0.52 -20.09
C VAL A 122 -5.80 1.56 -19.55
N TYR A 123 -6.27 2.50 -20.39
CA TYR A 123 -7.32 3.45 -20.00
C TYR A 123 -8.55 2.72 -19.48
N ALA A 124 -9.05 3.15 -18.33
CA ALA A 124 -10.13 2.48 -17.63
C ALA A 124 -11.48 2.75 -18.30
N ARG A 125 -12.08 1.73 -18.86
CA ARG A 125 -13.44 1.72 -19.38
C ARG A 125 -14.28 0.73 -18.59
N GLY A 126 -15.58 0.98 -18.48
CA GLY A 126 -16.51 0.06 -17.87
C GLY A 126 -17.95 0.43 -18.19
N THR A 127 -18.86 -0.52 -18.00
CA THR A 127 -20.30 -0.33 -18.12
C THR A 127 -20.98 -0.70 -16.81
N ASP A 128 -22.14 -0.12 -16.55
CA ASP A 128 -23.01 -0.55 -15.47
C ASP A 128 -23.78 -1.86 -15.84
N ALA A 129 -24.62 -2.33 -14.94
CA ALA A 129 -25.42 -3.54 -15.18
C ALA A 129 -26.44 -3.40 -16.33
N LYS A 130 -26.73 -2.17 -16.73
CA LYS A 130 -27.66 -1.85 -17.87
C LYS A 130 -26.89 -1.61 -19.17
N GLY A 131 -25.55 -1.69 -19.16
CA GLY A 131 -24.71 -1.45 -20.33
C GLY A 131 -24.33 0.02 -20.56
N ASN A 132 -24.72 0.96 -19.68
CA ASN A 132 -24.36 2.36 -19.84
C ASN A 132 -22.89 2.60 -19.46
N PRO A 133 -22.17 3.50 -20.15
CA PRO A 133 -20.79 3.85 -19.81
C PRO A 133 -20.67 4.37 -18.38
N ARG A 134 -19.70 3.84 -17.63
CA ARG A 134 -19.35 4.34 -16.29
C ARG A 134 -18.21 5.33 -16.36
N ASN A 135 -18.29 6.39 -15.54
CA ASN A 135 -17.17 7.30 -15.35
C ASN A 135 -16.23 6.73 -14.28
N MET A 136 -15.34 5.82 -14.71
CA MET A 136 -14.40 5.14 -13.81
C MET A 136 -13.46 6.10 -13.08
N GLY A 137 -13.04 7.19 -13.74
CA GLY A 137 -12.20 8.21 -13.14
C GLY A 137 -12.91 8.96 -12.00
N ARG A 138 -14.17 9.35 -12.21
CA ARG A 138 -14.99 10.01 -11.18
C ARG A 138 -15.23 9.10 -9.97
N GLU A 139 -15.51 7.82 -10.20
CA GLU A 139 -15.71 6.86 -9.12
C GLU A 139 -14.44 6.71 -8.25
N ARG A 140 -13.27 6.62 -8.89
CA ARG A 140 -11.99 6.50 -8.18
C ARG A 140 -11.57 7.78 -7.48
N TYR A 141 -11.84 8.92 -8.09
CA TYR A 141 -11.68 10.21 -7.44
C TYR A 141 -12.53 10.30 -6.16
N ASN A 142 -13.79 9.90 -6.21
CA ASN A 142 -14.66 9.87 -5.03
C ASN A 142 -14.12 8.92 -3.96
N ASN A 143 -13.55 7.78 -4.35
CA ASN A 143 -12.90 6.86 -3.41
C ASN A 143 -11.70 7.49 -2.73
N LEU A 144 -10.85 8.20 -3.48
CA LEU A 144 -9.70 8.94 -2.95
C LEU A 144 -10.15 10.07 -2.02
N LEU A 145 -11.19 10.82 -2.41
CA LEU A 145 -11.77 11.89 -1.58
C LEU A 145 -12.33 11.34 -0.26
N ASN A 146 -12.98 10.18 -0.27
CA ASN A 146 -13.45 9.50 0.94
C ASN A 146 -12.30 9.09 1.88
N GLN A 147 -11.10 8.90 1.35
CA GLN A 147 -9.91 8.53 2.13
C GLN A 147 -9.18 9.76 2.71
N LYS A 148 -9.50 10.99 2.26
CA LYS A 148 -8.82 12.25 2.63
C LYS A 148 -8.61 12.41 4.13
N GLU A 149 -9.65 12.26 4.93
CA GLU A 149 -9.55 12.47 6.38
C GLU A 149 -8.69 11.38 7.06
N ALA A 150 -8.76 10.14 6.60
CA ALA A 150 -7.89 9.07 7.10
C ALA A 150 -6.42 9.31 6.74
N LEU A 151 -6.14 9.81 5.52
CA LEU A 151 -4.79 10.17 5.08
C LEU A 151 -4.19 11.28 5.93
N LYS A 152 -4.96 12.27 6.39
CA LYS A 152 -4.49 13.35 7.27
C LYS A 152 -3.94 12.85 8.61
N THR A 153 -4.35 11.67 9.05
CA THR A 153 -3.89 11.06 10.31
C THR A 153 -2.52 10.41 10.23
N ALA A 154 -1.90 10.38 9.04
CA ALA A 154 -0.60 9.74 8.79
C ALA A 154 0.35 10.68 8.04
N THR A 155 1.64 10.59 8.36
CA THR A 155 2.72 11.19 7.57
C THR A 155 3.13 10.19 6.50
N LEU A 156 3.01 10.56 5.23
CA LEU A 156 3.42 9.74 4.11
C LEU A 156 4.70 10.31 3.50
N THR A 157 5.66 9.44 3.19
CA THR A 157 6.99 9.86 2.71
C THR A 157 7.42 8.97 1.55
N ILE A 158 8.12 9.57 0.59
CA ILE A 158 8.77 8.85 -0.51
C ILE A 158 10.00 8.16 0.07
N GLU A 159 9.94 6.83 0.19
CA GLU A 159 11.06 6.06 0.70
C GLU A 159 11.06 4.65 0.10
N ASN A 160 12.26 4.13 -0.17
CA ASN A 160 12.42 2.74 -0.54
C ASN A 160 12.70 1.91 0.72
N ILE A 161 12.02 0.77 0.88
CA ILE A 161 12.19 -0.09 2.04
C ILE A 161 13.66 -0.46 2.31
N PHE A 162 14.47 -0.61 1.26
CA PHE A 162 15.89 -0.92 1.39
C PHE A 162 16.76 0.25 1.83
N ASN A 163 16.24 1.47 1.85
CA ASN A 163 16.92 2.68 2.29
C ASN A 163 16.52 3.11 3.70
N ILE A 164 15.55 2.43 4.31
CA ILE A 164 15.13 2.73 5.68
C ILE A 164 16.32 2.56 6.62
N ASN A 165 16.74 3.68 7.23
CA ASN A 165 17.84 3.68 8.19
C ASN A 165 17.34 3.23 9.57
N LEU A 166 17.95 2.18 10.12
CA LEU A 166 17.59 1.63 11.42
C LEU A 166 17.83 2.61 12.58
N ASP A 167 18.81 3.53 12.44
CA ASP A 167 19.06 4.56 13.46
C ASP A 167 17.98 5.65 13.44
N ASP A 168 17.40 5.93 12.28
CA ASP A 168 16.25 6.85 12.18
C ASP A 168 14.99 6.23 12.75
N LEU A 169 14.80 4.90 12.64
CA LEU A 169 13.75 4.17 13.35
C LEU A 169 13.92 4.31 14.87
N ASP A 170 15.13 4.21 15.39
CA ASP A 170 15.39 4.40 16.82
C ASP A 170 15.05 5.83 17.29
N LYS A 171 15.32 6.85 16.47
CA LYS A 171 14.91 8.24 16.76
C LYS A 171 13.37 8.40 16.78
N LEU A 172 12.66 7.76 15.86
CA LEU A 172 11.19 7.77 15.82
C LEU A 172 10.59 7.03 17.03
N LYS A 173 11.18 5.90 17.39
CA LYS A 173 10.77 5.07 18.52
C LYS A 173 10.96 5.78 19.86
N LYS A 174 12.03 6.57 20.03
CA LYS A 174 12.49 7.14 21.31
C LYS A 174 12.61 6.03 22.37
N ASN A 175 11.79 6.11 23.44
CA ASN A 175 11.76 5.08 24.50
C ASN A 175 10.54 4.16 24.39
N ASN A 176 9.78 4.20 23.28
CA ASN A 176 8.52 3.50 23.12
C ASN A 176 8.62 2.38 22.09
N ASN A 177 7.79 1.37 22.23
CA ASN A 177 7.73 0.29 21.23
C ASN A 177 7.13 0.77 19.91
N MET A 178 7.54 0.13 18.83
CA MET A 178 7.13 0.41 17.47
C MET A 178 6.68 -0.86 16.77
N LEU A 179 5.61 -0.78 15.99
CA LEU A 179 5.19 -1.82 15.07
C LEU A 179 5.39 -1.36 13.63
N ILE A 180 6.10 -2.17 12.86
CA ILE A 180 6.30 -1.99 11.42
C ILE A 180 5.49 -3.08 10.70
N TYR A 181 4.55 -2.66 9.85
CA TYR A 181 3.85 -3.53 8.92
C TYR A 181 4.48 -3.39 7.53
N ILE A 182 4.70 -4.51 6.86
CA ILE A 182 5.32 -4.53 5.54
C ILE A 182 4.50 -5.42 4.61
N ASP A 183 4.02 -4.84 3.51
CA ASP A 183 3.38 -5.53 2.40
C ASP A 183 4.27 -5.35 1.15
N PRO A 184 5.34 -6.15 1.00
CA PRO A 184 6.32 -5.96 -0.06
C PRO A 184 5.74 -6.35 -1.44
N PRO A 185 6.36 -5.92 -2.54
CA PRO A 185 6.03 -6.46 -3.86
C PRO A 185 6.27 -7.98 -3.88
N TYR A 186 5.24 -8.77 -4.13
CA TYR A 186 5.35 -10.24 -4.09
C TYR A 186 6.25 -10.77 -5.20
N LYS A 187 6.97 -11.84 -4.88
CA LYS A 187 8.02 -12.49 -5.70
C LYS A 187 7.61 -12.74 -7.16
N ASN A 188 6.32 -12.97 -7.44
CA ASN A 188 5.79 -13.35 -8.76
C ASN A 188 4.89 -12.29 -9.40
N THR A 189 4.82 -11.06 -8.86
CA THR A 189 3.99 -10.00 -9.44
C THR A 189 4.78 -9.17 -10.45
N LYS A 190 4.09 -8.72 -11.54
CA LYS A 190 4.68 -7.76 -12.47
C LYS A 190 5.01 -6.47 -11.72
N GLN A 191 6.29 -6.19 -11.59
CA GLN A 191 6.77 -4.99 -10.91
C GLN A 191 6.69 -3.78 -11.82
N TYR A 192 6.41 -2.60 -11.25
CA TYR A 192 6.40 -1.32 -11.95
C TYR A 192 7.81 -0.87 -12.37
N ASN A 193 8.85 -1.33 -11.66
CA ASN A 193 10.24 -1.05 -11.96
C ASN A 193 10.91 -2.24 -12.63
N LYS A 194 11.87 -1.98 -13.52
CA LYS A 194 12.66 -3.00 -14.21
C LYS A 194 13.59 -3.81 -13.30
N GLU A 195 13.83 -3.33 -12.07
CA GLU A 195 14.68 -4.02 -11.09
C GLU A 195 13.87 -5.07 -10.35
N LYS A 196 14.38 -6.30 -10.33
CA LYS A 196 13.79 -7.42 -9.62
C LYS A 196 13.92 -7.19 -8.11
N PHE A 197 12.82 -7.32 -7.37
CA PHE A 197 12.82 -7.23 -5.91
C PHE A 197 13.76 -8.28 -5.31
N ASP A 198 14.75 -7.83 -4.54
CA ASP A 198 15.72 -8.69 -3.89
C ASP A 198 15.13 -9.29 -2.60
N THR A 199 14.56 -10.47 -2.75
CA THR A 199 13.88 -11.19 -1.65
C THR A 199 14.84 -11.57 -0.52
N GLU A 200 16.10 -11.92 -0.82
CA GLU A 200 17.08 -12.29 0.20
C GLU A 200 17.50 -11.07 1.03
N LYS A 201 17.85 -9.97 0.35
CA LYS A 201 18.14 -8.69 0.99
C LYS A 201 16.96 -8.20 1.84
N PHE A 202 15.73 -8.37 1.34
CA PHE A 202 14.51 -8.02 2.06
C PHE A 202 14.38 -8.78 3.39
N TRP A 203 14.46 -10.11 3.37
CA TRP A 203 14.33 -10.88 4.62
C TRP A 203 15.48 -10.64 5.59
N ASN A 204 16.69 -10.35 5.10
CA ASN A 204 17.81 -9.92 5.97
C ASN A 204 17.50 -8.59 6.64
N LEU A 205 16.96 -7.61 5.90
CA LEU A 205 16.53 -6.33 6.48
C LEU A 205 15.43 -6.53 7.54
N VAL A 206 14.44 -7.39 7.27
CA VAL A 206 13.36 -7.72 8.22
C VAL A 206 13.92 -8.32 9.50
N ARG A 207 14.96 -9.20 9.42
CA ARG A 207 15.64 -9.75 10.60
C ARG A 207 16.29 -8.65 11.44
N GLU A 208 17.00 -7.72 10.80
CA GLU A 208 17.64 -6.61 11.52
C GLU A 208 16.61 -5.68 12.16
N MET A 209 15.53 -5.33 11.46
CA MET A 209 14.43 -4.56 12.03
C MET A 209 13.78 -5.28 13.22
N SER A 210 13.60 -6.61 13.12
CA SER A 210 12.98 -7.42 14.17
C SER A 210 13.76 -7.48 15.48
N LYS A 211 15.06 -7.17 15.46
CA LYS A 211 15.88 -7.01 16.68
C LYS A 211 15.49 -5.77 17.49
N LYS A 212 14.90 -4.76 16.84
CA LYS A 212 14.62 -3.45 17.42
C LYS A 212 13.10 -3.15 17.54
N CYS A 213 12.28 -3.69 16.64
CA CYS A 213 10.88 -3.36 16.46
C CYS A 213 10.04 -4.63 16.31
N ILE A 214 8.74 -4.53 16.54
CA ILE A 214 7.78 -5.56 16.13
C ILE A 214 7.59 -5.43 14.63
N VAL A 215 7.95 -6.46 13.87
CA VAL A 215 7.78 -6.47 12.41
C VAL A 215 6.78 -7.54 12.01
N VAL A 216 5.76 -7.14 11.26
CA VAL A 216 4.73 -8.01 10.69
C VAL A 216 4.80 -7.91 9.16
N VAL A 217 5.07 -9.02 8.49
CA VAL A 217 5.16 -9.09 7.02
C VAL A 217 3.96 -9.81 6.44
N SER A 218 3.31 -9.19 5.46
CA SER A 218 2.25 -9.80 4.64
C SER A 218 2.88 -10.44 3.41
N GLU A 219 2.82 -11.78 3.30
CA GLU A 219 3.41 -12.53 2.18
C GLU A 219 2.76 -13.94 2.11
N TYR A 220 2.96 -14.65 1.02
CA TYR A 220 2.50 -16.05 0.86
C TYR A 220 3.45 -17.03 1.52
N GLU A 221 4.75 -16.79 1.44
CA GLU A 221 5.80 -17.65 1.95
C GLU A 221 6.89 -16.82 2.66
N ALA A 222 7.51 -17.41 3.67
CA ALA A 222 8.60 -16.80 4.41
C ALA A 222 9.72 -17.81 4.68
N PRO A 223 10.95 -17.37 4.99
CA PRO A 223 12.01 -18.24 5.47
C PRO A 223 11.61 -19.00 6.75
N LYS A 224 12.32 -20.11 7.05
CA LYS A 224 11.97 -21.03 8.16
C LYS A 224 12.07 -20.39 9.57
N ASP A 225 12.77 -19.30 9.69
CA ASP A 225 12.91 -18.52 10.93
C ASP A 225 11.75 -17.52 11.14
N PHE A 226 10.74 -17.53 10.28
CA PHE A 226 9.50 -16.79 10.45
C PHE A 226 8.32 -17.74 10.63
N ILE A 227 7.35 -17.34 11.45
CA ILE A 227 6.12 -18.09 11.70
C ILE A 227 4.89 -17.28 11.30
N PRO A 228 3.87 -17.92 10.73
CA PRO A 228 2.60 -17.26 10.47
C PRO A 228 1.83 -17.06 11.80
N ILE A 229 1.37 -15.84 12.04
CA ILE A 229 0.47 -15.51 13.15
C ILE A 229 -0.98 -15.39 12.70
N TRP A 230 -1.20 -15.40 11.39
CA TRP A 230 -2.51 -15.40 10.75
C TRP A 230 -2.39 -15.87 9.32
N GLU A 231 -3.44 -16.52 8.83
CA GLU A 231 -3.56 -16.94 7.44
C GLU A 231 -5.01 -16.92 6.96
N LYS A 232 -5.19 -16.67 5.66
CA LYS A 232 -6.50 -16.70 5.02
C LYS A 232 -6.39 -17.04 3.54
N GLU A 233 -7.25 -17.95 3.11
CA GLU A 233 -7.44 -18.22 1.68
C GLU A 233 -8.06 -17.02 0.97
N ILE A 234 -7.42 -16.62 -0.13
CA ILE A 234 -7.93 -15.61 -1.05
C ILE A 234 -8.08 -16.20 -2.44
N VAL A 235 -9.22 -15.94 -3.06
CA VAL A 235 -9.47 -16.32 -4.44
C VAL A 235 -8.96 -15.22 -5.36
N GLN A 236 -7.96 -15.50 -6.16
CA GLN A 236 -7.49 -14.61 -7.21
C GLN A 236 -8.31 -14.84 -8.49
N ASN A 237 -9.19 -13.91 -8.82
CA ASN A 237 -9.90 -13.90 -10.10
C ASN A 237 -8.98 -13.37 -11.21
N ILE A 238 -8.07 -14.19 -11.73
CA ILE A 238 -7.18 -13.79 -12.83
C ILE A 238 -7.89 -13.87 -14.18
N ASN A 239 -8.84 -14.80 -14.34
CA ASN A 239 -9.74 -14.86 -15.50
C ASN A 239 -11.04 -15.58 -15.10
N LYS A 240 -12.20 -14.99 -15.43
CA LYS A 240 -13.53 -15.57 -15.13
C LYS A 240 -13.84 -16.90 -15.82
N ARG A 241 -12.91 -17.49 -16.56
CA ARG A 241 -13.18 -18.68 -17.40
C ARG A 241 -12.39 -19.94 -17.10
N LEU A 242 -11.27 -19.90 -16.38
CA LEU A 242 -10.46 -21.08 -16.09
C LEU A 242 -9.66 -20.86 -14.80
N ASP A 243 -9.75 -21.78 -13.86
CA ASP A 243 -9.00 -21.96 -12.61
C ASP A 243 -9.07 -20.81 -11.58
N THR A 244 -9.81 -21.07 -10.52
CA THR A 244 -9.71 -20.32 -9.26
C THR A 244 -8.40 -20.70 -8.57
N ASN A 245 -7.32 -19.96 -8.84
CA ASN A 245 -6.12 -20.09 -8.03
C ASN A 245 -6.39 -19.51 -6.64
N THR A 246 -6.54 -20.40 -5.68
CA THR A 246 -6.61 -20.05 -4.27
C THR A 246 -5.18 -19.83 -3.77
N GLN A 247 -4.91 -18.68 -3.20
CA GLN A 247 -3.65 -18.40 -2.52
C GLN A 247 -3.88 -18.16 -1.04
N LEU A 248 -2.94 -18.57 -0.21
CA LEU A 248 -2.99 -18.41 1.23
C LEU A 248 -2.20 -17.15 1.62
N GLU A 249 -2.92 -16.06 1.89
CA GLU A 249 -2.34 -14.83 2.43
C GLU A 249 -2.00 -15.02 3.90
N LYS A 250 -0.79 -14.64 4.32
CA LYS A 250 -0.32 -14.82 5.70
C LYS A 250 0.29 -13.56 6.26
N LEU A 251 0.26 -13.45 7.58
CA LEU A 251 1.04 -12.47 8.34
C LEU A 251 2.15 -13.21 9.09
N PHE A 252 3.38 -12.83 8.84
CA PHE A 252 4.55 -13.46 9.43
C PHE A 252 5.24 -12.54 10.44
N VAL A 253 5.80 -13.16 11.49
CA VAL A 253 6.73 -12.54 12.43
C VAL A 253 7.96 -13.44 12.58
N ILE A 254 9.08 -12.89 13.05
CA ILE A 254 10.27 -13.71 13.33
C ILE A 254 9.97 -14.69 14.48
N LYS A 255 10.47 -15.93 14.41
CA LYS A 255 10.13 -16.99 15.36
C LYS A 255 10.60 -16.69 16.79
N ASP A 256 11.81 -16.20 16.94
CA ASP A 256 12.42 -15.87 18.22
C ASP A 256 12.34 -14.35 18.50
N TYR A 257 11.08 -13.86 18.64
CA TYR A 257 10.83 -12.45 18.87
C TYR A 257 10.89 -12.09 20.36
N TRP A 258 11.62 -11.02 20.69
CA TRP A 258 11.84 -10.53 22.05
C TRP A 258 10.57 -9.96 22.72
N TRP A 259 9.58 -9.58 21.94
CA TRP A 259 8.31 -9.04 22.39
C TRP A 259 7.23 -10.11 22.56
N LYS A 260 7.66 -11.35 22.72
CA LYS A 260 6.79 -12.50 22.95
C LYS A 260 6.01 -12.36 24.25
N TYR A 261 4.74 -12.74 24.20
CA TYR A 261 3.88 -12.81 25.37
C TYR A 261 4.19 -14.05 26.18
N ASP A 262 4.22 -13.86 27.48
CA ASP A 262 4.08 -14.96 28.43
C ASP A 262 2.62 -15.36 28.57
#